data_c28065e31e77f7cae29f9709b4c699c2
#
_entry.id   c28065e31e77f7cae29f9709b4c699c2
#
_cell.length_a   1.000
_cell.length_b   1.000
_cell.length_c   1.000
_cell.angle_alpha   90.00
_cell.angle_beta   90.00
_cell.angle_gamma   90.00
#
_symmetry.space_group_name_H-M   'P 1'
#
loop_
_entity.id
_entity.type
_entity.pdbx_description
1 polymer ?
#
loop_
_entity_poly.entity_id
_entity_poly.type
_entity_poly.pdbx_seq_one_letter_code
_entity_poly.pdbx_strand_id
1 'polypeptide(L)'
;MLNEGGGGPWGGGPGGGPGGGGGDDDGGLGPRNPWSQSPRRKPGAKGPVGPSVLDEILRRGRDRFGGGDGGGGRWSSSDGKPLWIWGIVGVVALWFVLTSVHQIEPQERGVVTRLGQYSGLLTPGMRFSLPAPIDRIEIVNIEDIRVKDIGSTSEEAQNLMLTGDQNLVDLAYSVRWNIRDPQLYLFELANPDDTVGEVAESAMRAEVARVSLTDAIGPQRSQIEDRVARRMQELLDGYRAGIVIQGVAIKQADPPAAVIDAFKEVSAAQQTAQTYVNQANAYAQQLSAKAKGESAAFDRVYSEYRLAPEVTRRRMYYETMEEVLAKTDKTIVETPSVTPYLPLSELKRSRPAAEAVP
;
A
#
# COMPACT_ATOMS: atom_id res chain seq x y z
N MET A 1 -33.13 -35.02 -13.81
CA MET A 1 -32.47 -35.30 -15.10
C MET A 1 -31.06 -34.71 -14.99
N LEU A 2 -30.14 -35.57 -14.70
CA LEU A 2 -28.92 -35.90 -15.50
C LEU A 2 -28.03 -34.68 -15.73
N ASN A 3 -26.74 -34.60 -15.53
CA ASN A 3 -25.70 -35.63 -15.35
C ASN A 3 -24.34 -34.95 -15.18
N GLU A 4 -23.42 -35.61 -14.51
CA GLU A 4 -21.97 -35.75 -14.74
C GLU A 4 -21.11 -34.48 -14.87
N GLY A 5 -20.04 -34.30 -14.20
CA GLY A 5 -18.98 -35.22 -13.79
C GLY A 5 -17.67 -34.68 -14.32
N GLY A 6 -16.69 -34.43 -13.48
CA GLY A 6 -15.37 -34.03 -13.92
C GLY A 6 -14.43 -33.85 -12.72
N GLY A 7 -13.84 -34.95 -12.30
CA GLY A 7 -12.90 -35.01 -11.19
C GLY A 7 -11.53 -34.49 -11.61
N GLY A 8 -10.93 -33.65 -10.76
CA GLY A 8 -9.51 -33.24 -10.80
C GLY A 8 -8.65 -34.19 -9.93
N PRO A 9 -7.35 -34.33 -10.22
CA PRO A 9 -6.50 -35.41 -9.72
C PRO A 9 -5.60 -35.02 -8.54
N TRP A 10 -6.12 -34.46 -7.45
CA TRP A 10 -5.33 -34.26 -6.22
C TRP A 10 -6.22 -34.34 -4.98
N GLY A 11 -6.34 -35.62 -4.41
CA GLY A 11 -7.04 -35.81 -3.15
C GLY A 11 -6.70 -37.14 -2.56
N GLY A 12 -5.59 -37.25 -1.84
CA GLY A 12 -5.28 -38.39 -0.99
C GLY A 12 -5.39 -38.01 0.45
N GLY A 13 -6.40 -38.46 1.14
CA GLY A 13 -6.55 -38.36 2.58
C GLY A 13 -6.19 -39.69 3.26
N PRO A 14 -5.84 -39.68 4.55
CA PRO A 14 -5.32 -40.81 5.28
C PRO A 14 -6.42 -41.57 6.03
N GLY A 15 -6.31 -42.91 6.04
CA GLY A 15 -7.12 -43.74 6.90
C GLY A 15 -6.31 -44.88 7.45
N GLY A 16 -6.25 -44.95 8.76
CA GLY A 16 -5.45 -45.84 9.53
C GLY A 16 -6.07 -47.17 9.89
N GLY A 17 -5.23 -48.00 10.46
CA GLY A 17 -5.47 -48.94 11.52
C GLY A 17 -5.61 -50.40 11.20
N PRO A 18 -5.46 -51.30 12.18
CA PRO A 18 -4.43 -52.32 12.14
C PRO A 18 -5.04 -53.75 12.15
N GLY A 19 -4.17 -54.76 11.90
CA GLY A 19 -4.54 -56.14 12.28
C GLY A 19 -4.07 -57.24 11.38
N GLY A 20 -3.05 -57.95 11.81
CA GLY A 20 -3.03 -59.39 12.02
C GLY A 20 -3.00 -60.38 10.87
N GLY A 21 -1.92 -61.20 10.87
CA GLY A 21 -2.05 -62.65 10.60
C GLY A 21 -1.66 -63.18 9.25
N GLY A 22 -0.51 -63.85 9.19
CA GLY A 22 -0.29 -65.18 8.70
C GLY A 22 -0.54 -65.55 7.26
N GLY A 23 0.43 -66.26 6.66
CA GLY A 23 0.20 -67.27 5.67
C GLY A 23 0.76 -67.04 4.26
N ASP A 24 1.83 -67.70 4.05
CA ASP A 24 2.32 -68.48 2.90
C ASP A 24 1.87 -68.20 1.44
N ASP A 25 2.91 -68.22 0.62
CA ASP A 25 3.04 -68.77 -0.74
C ASP A 25 2.64 -67.98 -2.00
N ASP A 26 3.61 -68.11 -2.87
CA ASP A 26 3.62 -68.17 -4.33
C ASP A 26 3.49 -66.93 -5.25
N GLY A 27 4.58 -66.83 -5.98
CA GLY A 27 4.63 -66.70 -7.45
C GLY A 27 4.09 -65.45 -8.12
N GLY A 28 4.97 -64.52 -8.44
CA GLY A 28 4.60 -63.46 -9.38
C GLY A 28 5.75 -62.56 -9.81
N LEU A 29 6.25 -62.79 -11.02
CA LEU A 29 7.29 -62.01 -11.71
C LEU A 29 6.84 -60.58 -11.98
N GLY A 30 7.37 -59.60 -11.26
CA GLY A 30 7.27 -58.18 -11.57
C GLY A 30 8.66 -57.56 -11.68
N PRO A 31 8.87 -56.47 -12.44
CA PRO A 31 10.18 -55.97 -12.78
C PRO A 31 10.92 -55.40 -11.57
N ARG A 32 12.16 -55.86 -11.41
CA ARG A 32 13.04 -55.57 -10.30
C ARG A 32 13.59 -54.14 -10.38
N ASN A 33 13.43 -53.40 -9.30
CA ASN A 33 14.02 -52.06 -9.11
C ASN A 33 15.55 -52.20 -8.99
N PRO A 34 16.35 -51.46 -9.81
CA PRO A 34 17.81 -51.58 -9.87
C PRO A 34 18.56 -51.07 -8.63
N TRP A 35 17.87 -50.39 -7.69
CA TRP A 35 18.51 -49.70 -6.56
C TRP A 35 18.39 -50.39 -5.20
N SER A 36 17.93 -51.65 -5.16
CA SER A 36 17.67 -52.42 -3.91
C SER A 36 18.62 -53.54 -3.61
N GLN A 37 19.86 -53.44 -4.08
CA GLN A 37 20.86 -54.48 -3.72
C GLN A 37 21.89 -53.97 -2.72
N SER A 38 21.75 -54.41 -1.47
CA SER A 38 22.80 -54.36 -0.49
C SER A 38 23.90 -55.39 -0.85
N PRO A 39 25.18 -55.03 -0.85
CA PRO A 39 26.24 -55.95 -1.20
C PRO A 39 26.42 -57.01 -0.08
N ARG A 40 26.26 -58.29 -0.45
CA ARG A 40 26.60 -59.43 0.38
C ARG A 40 28.12 -59.45 0.64
N ARG A 41 28.51 -59.43 1.89
CA ARG A 41 29.91 -59.70 2.32
C ARG A 41 30.29 -61.14 1.97
N LYS A 42 31.35 -61.30 1.18
CA LYS A 42 32.10 -62.54 1.07
C LYS A 42 33.29 -62.47 2.04
N PRO A 43 33.59 -63.52 2.77
CA PRO A 43 34.79 -63.56 3.63
C PRO A 43 36.01 -63.99 2.80
N GLY A 44 37.13 -63.27 2.99
CA GLY A 44 38.46 -63.78 2.77
C GLY A 44 39.14 -63.39 1.48
N ALA A 45 39.92 -62.32 1.54
CA ALA A 45 41.27 -62.22 0.97
C ALA A 45 41.98 -61.00 1.56
N LYS A 46 43.02 -61.26 2.35
CA LYS A 46 43.97 -60.22 2.81
C LYS A 46 44.79 -59.76 1.61
N GLY A 47 44.54 -58.57 1.12
CA GLY A 47 45.42 -57.82 0.24
C GLY A 47 45.84 -56.55 0.95
N PRO A 48 47.06 -56.04 0.76
CA PRO A 48 47.57 -54.89 1.51
C PRO A 48 46.78 -53.62 1.10
N VAL A 49 46.05 -53.07 2.05
CA VAL A 49 45.41 -51.77 1.89
C VAL A 49 46.53 -50.74 1.97
N GLY A 50 46.84 -50.09 0.84
CA GLY A 50 47.71 -48.95 0.82
C GLY A 50 47.16 -47.84 1.68
N PRO A 51 47.99 -47.05 2.34
CA PRO A 51 47.55 -46.00 3.25
C PRO A 51 46.71 -44.95 2.49
N SER A 52 45.56 -44.60 3.06
CA SER A 52 44.71 -43.55 2.51
C SER A 52 45.47 -42.23 2.48
N VAL A 53 45.18 -41.38 1.50
CA VAL A 53 45.85 -40.07 1.32
C VAL A 53 45.80 -39.23 2.60
N LEU A 54 44.79 -39.44 3.43
CA LEU A 54 44.67 -38.81 4.76
C LEU A 54 45.71 -39.35 5.77
N ASP A 55 46.00 -40.65 5.74
CA ASP A 55 47.06 -41.24 6.57
C ASP A 55 48.45 -40.79 6.13
N GLU A 56 48.66 -40.56 4.84
CA GLU A 56 49.91 -40.03 4.30
C GLU A 56 50.16 -38.56 4.68
N ILE A 57 49.05 -37.74 4.68
CA ILE A 57 49.11 -36.34 5.14
C ILE A 57 49.34 -36.26 6.65
N LEU A 58 48.69 -37.11 7.43
CA LEU A 58 48.87 -37.20 8.89
C LEU A 58 50.29 -37.73 9.25
N ARG A 59 50.81 -38.70 8.50
CA ARG A 59 52.20 -39.17 8.66
C ARG A 59 53.21 -38.09 8.29
N ARG A 60 53.05 -37.40 7.17
CA ARG A 60 53.88 -36.28 6.76
C ARG A 60 53.88 -35.13 7.77
N GLY A 61 52.72 -34.87 8.38
CA GLY A 61 52.60 -33.92 9.47
C GLY A 61 53.34 -34.38 10.72
N ARG A 62 53.24 -35.70 11.05
CA ARG A 62 53.89 -36.29 12.24
C ARG A 62 55.35 -36.44 12.10
N ASP A 63 55.88 -36.77 10.89
CA ASP A 63 57.36 -36.91 10.62
C ASP A 63 58.04 -35.55 10.56
N ARG A 64 57.27 -34.48 10.29
CA ARG A 64 57.81 -33.11 10.29
C ARG A 64 57.82 -32.48 11.69
N PHE A 65 57.12 -33.04 12.64
CA PHE A 65 57.02 -32.58 14.03
C PHE A 65 57.54 -33.58 15.05
N GLY A 66 57.94 -34.78 14.66
CA GLY A 66 58.26 -35.86 15.54
C GLY A 66 59.58 -36.54 15.22
N GLY A 67 60.55 -35.90 14.58
CA GLY A 67 61.92 -36.43 14.36
C GLY A 67 62.84 -36.09 15.51
N GLY A 68 62.95 -36.98 16.47
CA GLY A 68 63.88 -36.87 17.55
C GLY A 68 64.15 -38.24 18.12
N ASP A 69 65.17 -38.90 17.54
CA ASP A 69 65.74 -40.18 17.93
C ASP A 69 66.27 -40.21 19.38
N GLY A 70 66.13 -41.35 20.00
CA GLY A 70 66.47 -41.58 21.37
C GLY A 70 67.93 -41.46 21.67
N GLY A 71 68.26 -40.74 22.71
CA GLY A 71 69.60 -40.68 23.33
C GLY A 71 69.47 -40.06 24.71
N GLY A 72 69.61 -40.88 25.74
CA GLY A 72 69.62 -40.46 27.14
C GLY A 72 70.63 -39.41 27.49
N GLY A 73 70.21 -38.39 28.24
CA GLY A 73 71.16 -37.49 28.83
C GLY A 73 70.54 -36.15 29.27
N ARG A 74 70.40 -36.03 30.59
CA ARG A 74 70.51 -34.81 31.39
C ARG A 74 69.42 -33.72 31.12
N TRP A 75 68.61 -33.54 32.11
CA TRP A 75 67.75 -32.38 32.33
C TRP A 75 68.55 -31.08 32.18
N SER A 76 68.37 -30.44 31.11
CA SER A 76 68.68 -29.03 30.94
C SER A 76 67.34 -28.30 30.78
N SER A 77 67.03 -27.53 31.77
CA SER A 77 65.95 -26.57 31.72
C SER A 77 66.22 -25.51 30.66
N SER A 78 65.67 -25.71 29.49
CA SER A 78 65.60 -24.69 28.44
C SER A 78 64.15 -24.35 28.17
N ASP A 79 63.79 -23.09 28.36
CA ASP A 79 62.51 -22.45 28.11
C ASP A 79 62.05 -22.63 26.66
N GLY A 80 61.77 -23.86 26.30
CA GLY A 80 61.12 -24.18 25.04
C GLY A 80 59.59 -24.24 25.25
N LYS A 81 58.94 -23.12 25.30
CA LYS A 81 57.44 -23.11 25.24
C LYS A 81 57.03 -23.92 24.02
N PRO A 82 56.24 -24.99 24.17
CA PRO A 82 55.86 -25.89 23.08
C PRO A 82 55.27 -25.13 21.91
N LEU A 83 55.85 -25.26 20.73
CA LEU A 83 55.43 -24.58 19.49
C LEU A 83 53.91 -24.69 19.20
N TRP A 84 53.26 -25.74 19.70
CA TRP A 84 51.82 -25.91 19.55
C TRP A 84 51.02 -24.87 20.34
N ILE A 85 51.55 -24.34 21.46
CA ILE A 85 50.93 -23.24 22.21
C ILE A 85 50.89 -21.97 21.36
N TRP A 86 51.99 -21.67 20.62
CA TRP A 86 52.04 -20.56 19.68
C TRP A 86 51.09 -20.76 18.50
N GLY A 87 50.89 -22.02 18.06
CA GLY A 87 49.86 -22.34 17.07
C GLY A 87 48.45 -22.07 17.58
N ILE A 88 48.14 -22.47 18.80
CA ILE A 88 46.84 -22.17 19.43
C ILE A 88 46.64 -20.67 19.64
N VAL A 89 47.70 -19.98 20.15
CA VAL A 89 47.63 -18.51 20.34
C VAL A 89 47.43 -17.81 19.00
N GLY A 90 48.09 -18.27 17.92
CA GLY A 90 47.87 -17.75 16.57
C GLY A 90 46.45 -17.93 16.06
N VAL A 91 45.84 -19.11 16.26
CA VAL A 91 44.45 -19.38 15.88
C VAL A 91 43.50 -18.55 16.70
N VAL A 92 43.71 -18.44 18.01
CA VAL A 92 42.88 -17.59 18.91
C VAL A 92 43.00 -16.10 18.51
N ALA A 93 44.24 -15.64 18.24
CA ALA A 93 44.46 -14.26 17.80
C ALA A 93 43.78 -13.97 16.45
N LEU A 94 43.87 -14.91 15.50
CA LEU A 94 43.19 -14.79 14.21
C LEU A 94 41.68 -14.75 14.37
N TRP A 95 41.12 -15.65 15.20
CA TRP A 95 39.69 -15.64 15.53
C TRP A 95 39.27 -14.34 16.19
N PHE A 96 40.07 -13.81 17.09
CA PHE A 96 39.85 -12.52 17.75
C PHE A 96 39.82 -11.37 16.75
N VAL A 97 40.74 -11.30 15.82
CA VAL A 97 40.77 -10.25 14.78
C VAL A 97 39.58 -10.35 13.84
N LEU A 98 39.25 -11.57 13.41
CA LEU A 98 38.11 -11.78 12.48
C LEU A 98 36.76 -11.43 13.10
N THR A 99 36.59 -11.65 14.43
CA THR A 99 35.34 -11.36 15.12
C THR A 99 35.26 -9.94 15.71
N SER A 100 36.37 -9.19 15.72
CA SER A 100 36.44 -7.83 16.28
C SER A 100 36.19 -6.73 15.23
N VAL A 101 36.30 -7.03 13.94
CA VAL A 101 36.16 -6.04 12.87
C VAL A 101 34.78 -6.13 12.29
N HIS A 102 34.06 -5.02 12.38
CA HIS A 102 32.70 -4.89 11.79
C HIS A 102 32.68 -3.72 10.82
N GLN A 103 32.15 -3.96 9.65
CA GLN A 103 31.87 -2.95 8.65
C GLN A 103 30.38 -2.56 8.72
N ILE A 104 30.09 -1.31 9.03
CA ILE A 104 28.74 -0.76 9.15
C ILE A 104 28.52 0.18 7.96
N GLU A 105 27.45 -0.05 7.22
CA GLU A 105 27.08 0.77 6.08
C GLU A 105 26.66 2.19 6.50
N PRO A 106 26.70 3.20 5.58
CA PRO A 106 26.32 4.58 5.91
C PRO A 106 24.90 4.74 6.44
N GLN A 107 23.98 3.86 5.99
CA GLN A 107 22.56 3.88 6.36
C GLN A 107 22.27 3.08 7.64
N GLU A 108 23.30 2.41 8.21
CA GLU A 108 23.13 1.52 9.33
C GLU A 108 23.79 2.08 10.60
N ARG A 109 23.31 1.62 11.73
CA ARG A 109 23.92 1.83 13.04
C ARG A 109 24.03 0.50 13.75
N GLY A 110 25.19 0.26 14.34
CA GLY A 110 25.43 -0.93 15.17
C GLY A 110 25.15 -0.61 16.63
N VAL A 111 24.26 -1.35 17.25
CA VAL A 111 24.02 -1.28 18.69
C VAL A 111 24.83 -2.37 19.37
N VAL A 112 25.76 -1.96 20.24
CA VAL A 112 26.64 -2.88 20.95
C VAL A 112 26.05 -3.24 22.30
N THR A 113 25.84 -4.54 22.50
CA THR A 113 25.46 -5.10 23.81
C THR A 113 26.63 -5.88 24.38
N ARG A 114 27.07 -5.50 25.58
CA ARG A 114 28.13 -6.19 26.31
C ARG A 114 27.49 -7.03 27.42
N LEU A 115 27.63 -8.34 27.29
CA LEU A 115 27.07 -9.30 28.28
C LEU A 115 25.55 -9.04 28.54
N GLY A 116 24.83 -8.58 27.51
CA GLY A 116 23.40 -8.30 27.60
C GLY A 116 23.04 -6.88 28.06
N GLN A 117 24.02 -6.02 28.35
CA GLN A 117 23.78 -4.60 28.67
C GLN A 117 24.18 -3.71 27.50
N TYR A 118 23.44 -2.64 27.28
CA TYR A 118 23.80 -1.62 26.30
C TYR A 118 25.16 -1.00 26.63
N SER A 119 26.08 -1.01 25.71
CA SER A 119 27.43 -0.45 25.87
C SER A 119 27.68 0.78 25.02
N GLY A 120 27.07 0.89 23.86
CA GLY A 120 27.25 2.04 22.98
C GLY A 120 26.68 1.85 21.59
N LEU A 121 26.74 2.94 20.81
CA LEU A 121 26.29 3.00 19.41
C LEU A 121 27.51 3.12 18.49
N LEU A 122 27.62 2.26 17.50
CA LEU A 122 28.63 2.32 16.47
C LEU A 122 28.13 3.17 15.29
N THR A 123 28.92 4.17 14.96
CA THR A 123 28.69 4.99 13.76
C THR A 123 29.18 4.28 12.50
N PRO A 124 28.69 4.63 11.31
CA PRO A 124 29.10 4.06 10.03
C PRO A 124 30.61 4.04 9.85
N GLY A 125 31.09 3.02 9.12
CA GLY A 125 32.51 2.80 8.81
C GLY A 125 33.05 1.51 9.43
N MET A 126 34.38 1.34 9.33
CA MET A 126 35.07 0.20 9.98
C MET A 126 35.20 0.48 11.47
N ARG A 127 34.67 -0.40 12.29
CA ARG A 127 34.68 -0.28 13.76
C ARG A 127 35.20 -1.54 14.40
N PHE A 128 35.88 -1.37 15.54
CA PHE A 128 36.40 -2.45 16.34
C PHE A 128 35.53 -2.61 17.59
N SER A 129 35.18 -3.85 17.89
CA SER A 129 34.50 -4.24 19.13
C SER A 129 35.24 -5.38 19.79
N LEU A 130 34.85 -5.70 21.00
CA LEU A 130 35.36 -6.90 21.65
C LEU A 130 34.79 -8.14 20.93
N PRO A 131 35.57 -9.24 20.86
CA PRO A 131 35.14 -10.44 20.17
C PRO A 131 33.94 -11.10 20.83
N ALA A 132 33.09 -11.73 20.03
CA ALA A 132 32.05 -12.58 20.57
C ALA A 132 32.62 -13.65 21.53
N PRO A 133 32.05 -13.96 22.68
CA PRO A 133 30.67 -13.63 23.08
C PRO A 133 30.52 -12.36 23.97
N ILE A 134 31.60 -11.58 24.14
CA ILE A 134 31.61 -10.43 25.07
C ILE A 134 30.74 -9.31 24.53
N ASP A 135 31.00 -8.88 23.30
CA ASP A 135 30.18 -7.87 22.62
C ASP A 135 29.34 -8.57 21.53
N ARG A 136 28.06 -8.25 21.53
CA ARG A 136 27.12 -8.61 20.47
C ARG A 136 26.66 -7.34 19.79
N ILE A 137 26.78 -7.30 18.47
CA ILE A 137 26.40 -6.14 17.66
C ILE A 137 25.14 -6.49 16.91
N GLU A 138 24.14 -5.63 17.05
CA GLU A 138 22.91 -5.68 16.28
C GLU A 138 22.89 -4.50 15.33
N ILE A 139 22.86 -4.79 14.02
CA ILE A 139 22.89 -3.77 12.97
C ILE A 139 21.43 -3.42 12.62
N VAL A 140 21.11 -2.12 12.71
CA VAL A 140 19.79 -1.59 12.41
C VAL A 140 19.91 -0.54 11.32
N ASN A 141 19.15 -0.70 10.25
CA ASN A 141 19.02 0.32 9.21
C ASN A 141 18.08 1.43 9.71
N ILE A 142 18.60 2.67 9.77
CA ILE A 142 17.89 3.83 10.30
C ILE A 142 17.28 4.71 9.20
N GLU A 143 17.80 4.64 7.97
CA GLU A 143 17.31 5.45 6.85
C GLU A 143 16.22 4.75 6.06
N ASP A 144 16.07 3.45 6.23
CA ASP A 144 15.05 2.66 5.57
C ASP A 144 13.64 3.08 6.01
N ILE A 145 12.82 3.45 5.02
CA ILE A 145 11.43 3.82 5.24
C ILE A 145 10.59 2.54 5.23
N ARG A 146 10.15 2.14 6.39
CA ARG A 146 9.26 1.00 6.56
C ARG A 146 7.81 1.40 6.35
N VAL A 147 7.05 0.50 5.75
CA VAL A 147 5.63 0.71 5.49
C VAL A 147 4.83 -0.37 6.22
N LYS A 148 3.90 0.05 7.05
CA LYS A 148 2.93 -0.84 7.70
C LYS A 148 1.56 -0.54 7.10
N ASP A 149 0.98 -1.53 6.43
CA ASP A 149 -0.38 -1.46 5.90
C ASP A 149 -1.35 -1.96 6.98
N ILE A 150 -2.43 -1.20 7.19
CA ILE A 150 -3.45 -1.47 8.20
C ILE A 150 -4.81 -1.41 7.53
N GLY A 151 -5.62 -2.42 7.77
CA GLY A 151 -6.85 -2.65 7.02
C GLY A 151 -6.56 -3.33 5.68
N SER A 152 -7.55 -3.98 5.14
CA SER A 152 -7.47 -4.69 3.87
C SER A 152 -8.53 -4.13 2.93
N THR A 153 -8.21 -4.12 1.64
CA THR A 153 -9.17 -3.83 0.56
C THR A 153 -10.10 -5.03 0.31
N SER A 154 -9.89 -6.15 1.01
CA SER A 154 -10.71 -7.37 0.89
C SER A 154 -11.83 -7.38 1.93
N GLU A 155 -12.99 -7.89 1.53
CA GLU A 155 -14.20 -7.99 2.39
C GLU A 155 -13.99 -8.81 3.67
N GLU A 156 -12.97 -9.67 3.72
CA GLU A 156 -12.70 -10.58 4.83
C GLU A 156 -11.99 -9.94 6.03
N ALA A 157 -11.35 -8.78 5.86
CA ALA A 157 -10.59 -8.08 6.91
C ALA A 157 -10.94 -6.59 6.96
N GLN A 158 -12.23 -6.28 7.10
CA GLN A 158 -12.72 -4.90 7.23
C GLN A 158 -12.22 -4.26 8.51
N ASN A 159 -11.65 -3.07 8.41
CA ASN A 159 -11.26 -2.25 9.54
C ASN A 159 -12.31 -1.15 9.79
N LEU A 160 -13.41 -1.55 10.42
CA LEU A 160 -14.55 -0.69 10.68
C LEU A 160 -14.27 0.27 11.82
N MET A 161 -14.46 1.55 11.58
CA MET A 161 -14.36 2.62 12.57
C MET A 161 -15.61 3.47 12.61
N LEU A 162 -15.93 4.02 13.79
CA LEU A 162 -17.08 4.89 13.99
C LEU A 162 -16.63 6.34 13.81
N THR A 163 -17.35 7.08 12.97
CA THR A 163 -17.15 8.53 12.76
C THR A 163 -17.89 9.37 13.80
N GLY A 164 -17.61 10.66 13.87
CA GLY A 164 -18.23 11.58 14.82
C GLY A 164 -19.75 11.78 14.62
N ASP A 165 -20.25 11.53 13.43
CA ASP A 165 -21.67 11.54 13.06
C ASP A 165 -22.33 10.16 13.17
N GLN A 166 -21.69 9.23 13.92
CA GLN A 166 -22.20 7.88 14.22
C GLN A 166 -22.40 6.97 12.99
N ASN A 167 -21.66 7.23 11.92
CA ASN A 167 -21.60 6.35 10.77
C ASN A 167 -20.41 5.38 10.89
N LEU A 168 -20.53 4.22 10.26
CA LEU A 168 -19.42 3.27 10.12
C LEU A 168 -18.67 3.56 8.82
N VAL A 169 -17.35 3.55 8.91
CA VAL A 169 -16.43 3.66 7.76
C VAL A 169 -15.44 2.52 7.79
N ASP A 170 -15.20 1.92 6.64
CA ASP A 170 -14.12 0.96 6.42
C ASP A 170 -12.90 1.70 5.91
N LEU A 171 -11.78 1.58 6.65
CA LEU A 171 -10.55 2.32 6.39
C LEU A 171 -9.38 1.39 6.15
N ALA A 172 -8.78 1.51 4.97
CA ALA A 172 -7.48 0.95 4.68
C ALA A 172 -6.46 2.09 4.53
N TYR A 173 -5.37 2.02 5.28
CA TYR A 173 -4.34 3.05 5.28
C TYR A 173 -2.95 2.46 5.47
N SER A 174 -1.92 3.22 5.09
CA SER A 174 -0.53 2.86 5.29
C SER A 174 0.18 3.90 6.13
N VAL A 175 1.04 3.43 7.01
CA VAL A 175 1.93 4.23 7.83
C VAL A 175 3.35 4.07 7.34
N ARG A 176 4.01 5.17 7.06
CA ARG A 176 5.43 5.21 6.70
C ARG A 176 6.22 5.74 7.88
N TRP A 177 7.23 5.01 8.28
CA TRP A 177 8.04 5.35 9.43
C TRP A 177 9.48 4.88 9.27
N ASN A 178 10.38 5.47 10.04
CA ASN A 178 11.78 5.05 10.12
C ASN A 178 12.27 5.11 11.57
N ILE A 179 13.47 4.58 11.80
CA ILE A 179 14.06 4.51 13.13
C ILE A 179 14.94 5.75 13.33
N ARG A 180 14.64 6.54 14.37
CA ARG A 180 15.45 7.70 14.79
C ARG A 180 16.55 7.28 15.77
N ASP A 181 16.18 6.49 16.75
CA ASP A 181 17.07 6.05 17.81
C ASP A 181 17.06 4.51 17.93
N PRO A 182 18.10 3.83 17.39
CA PRO A 182 18.18 2.36 17.43
C PRO A 182 18.24 1.78 18.83
N GLN A 183 18.77 2.54 19.82
CA GLN A 183 18.84 2.09 21.19
C GLN A 183 17.42 1.96 21.78
N LEU A 184 16.62 2.99 21.67
CA LEU A 184 15.24 2.98 22.19
C LEU A 184 14.40 1.94 21.44
N TYR A 185 14.57 1.86 20.12
CA TYR A 185 13.86 0.90 19.28
C TYR A 185 14.07 -0.56 19.69
N LEU A 186 15.31 -0.94 20.06
CA LEU A 186 15.63 -2.31 20.41
C LEU A 186 15.35 -2.69 21.88
N PHE A 187 15.41 -1.73 22.79
CA PHE A 187 15.38 -2.05 24.22
C PHE A 187 14.14 -1.58 24.96
N GLU A 188 13.40 -0.60 24.43
CA GLU A 188 12.23 -0.06 25.13
C GLU A 188 10.95 -0.85 24.79
N LEU A 189 10.86 -1.36 23.56
CA LEU A 189 9.67 -2.09 23.07
C LEU A 189 10.01 -3.53 22.73
N ALA A 190 9.15 -4.46 23.13
CA ALA A 190 9.31 -5.87 22.79
C ALA A 190 9.05 -6.15 21.29
N ASN A 191 8.00 -5.54 20.74
CA ASN A 191 7.59 -5.69 19.33
C ASN A 191 7.28 -4.31 18.73
N PRO A 192 8.30 -3.57 18.25
CA PRO A 192 8.09 -2.21 17.74
C PRO A 192 7.15 -2.15 16.55
N ASP A 193 7.24 -3.11 15.63
CA ASP A 193 6.40 -3.16 14.42
C ASP A 193 4.91 -3.34 14.75
N ASP A 194 4.58 -4.16 15.73
CA ASP A 194 3.20 -4.37 16.18
C ASP A 194 2.71 -3.14 16.95
N THR A 195 3.56 -2.56 17.80
CA THR A 195 3.25 -1.34 18.55
C THR A 195 2.92 -0.17 17.59
N VAL A 196 3.66 -0.01 16.49
CA VAL A 196 3.33 0.99 15.46
C VAL A 196 1.93 0.75 14.89
N GLY A 197 1.57 -0.51 14.63
CA GLY A 197 0.24 -0.88 14.15
C GLY A 197 -0.88 -0.51 15.14
N GLU A 198 -0.71 -0.88 16.41
CA GLU A 198 -1.68 -0.61 17.48
C GLU A 198 -1.85 0.90 17.76
N VAL A 199 -0.73 1.63 17.77
CA VAL A 199 -0.73 3.09 17.91
C VAL A 199 -1.41 3.75 16.73
N ALA A 200 -1.18 3.26 15.52
CA ALA A 200 -1.81 3.78 14.31
C ALA A 200 -3.33 3.58 14.34
N GLU A 201 -3.77 2.39 14.73
CA GLU A 201 -5.20 2.09 14.85
C GLU A 201 -5.87 2.95 15.93
N SER A 202 -5.23 3.10 17.09
CA SER A 202 -5.72 3.95 18.17
C SER A 202 -5.80 5.43 17.76
N ALA A 203 -4.75 5.95 17.09
CA ALA A 203 -4.71 7.33 16.64
C ALA A 203 -5.73 7.59 15.53
N MET A 204 -5.85 6.67 14.55
CA MET A 204 -6.83 6.78 13.47
C MET A 204 -8.25 6.78 14.02
N ARG A 205 -8.57 5.84 14.91
CA ARG A 205 -9.90 5.77 15.57
C ARG A 205 -10.23 7.05 16.34
N ALA A 206 -9.25 7.62 17.04
CA ALA A 206 -9.44 8.84 17.80
C ALA A 206 -9.70 10.08 16.92
N GLU A 207 -9.05 10.16 15.74
CA GLU A 207 -9.23 11.30 14.83
C GLU A 207 -10.48 11.14 13.94
N VAL A 208 -10.79 9.92 13.50
CA VAL A 208 -12.01 9.62 12.71
C VAL A 208 -13.27 9.87 13.55
N ALA A 209 -13.25 9.56 14.84
CA ALA A 209 -14.36 9.84 15.75
C ALA A 209 -14.68 11.34 15.95
N ARG A 210 -13.85 12.25 15.43
CA ARG A 210 -14.05 13.70 15.50
C ARG A 210 -14.57 14.33 14.23
N VAL A 211 -14.62 13.58 13.14
CA VAL A 211 -15.01 14.07 11.81
C VAL A 211 -16.25 13.35 11.31
N SER A 212 -16.95 13.98 10.35
CA SER A 212 -18.07 13.33 9.67
C SER A 212 -17.57 12.31 8.65
N LEU A 213 -18.43 11.36 8.28
CA LEU A 213 -18.14 10.40 7.21
C LEU A 213 -17.82 11.11 5.88
N THR A 214 -18.58 12.17 5.55
CA THR A 214 -18.36 12.96 4.33
C THR A 214 -16.97 13.62 4.31
N ASP A 215 -16.51 14.11 5.45
CA ASP A 215 -15.18 14.71 5.59
C ASP A 215 -14.06 13.67 5.52
N ALA A 216 -14.30 12.49 6.09
CA ALA A 216 -13.34 11.38 6.07
C ALA A 216 -13.11 10.81 4.66
N ILE A 217 -14.17 10.73 3.86
CA ILE A 217 -14.11 10.25 2.47
C ILE A 217 -13.60 11.37 1.53
N GLY A 218 -13.91 12.63 1.86
CA GLY A 218 -13.80 13.80 1.00
C GLY A 218 -12.58 14.70 1.20
N PRO A 219 -12.79 16.02 1.21
CA PRO A 219 -11.72 17.02 1.09
C PRO A 219 -10.84 17.15 2.33
N GLN A 220 -11.27 16.67 3.50
CA GLN A 220 -10.49 16.78 4.73
C GLN A 220 -9.55 15.60 4.98
N ARG A 221 -9.46 14.64 4.06
CA ARG A 221 -8.64 13.43 4.16
C ARG A 221 -7.19 13.74 4.48
N SER A 222 -6.55 14.67 3.78
CA SER A 222 -5.17 15.07 4.04
C SER A 222 -4.96 15.67 5.44
N GLN A 223 -5.96 16.43 5.93
CA GLN A 223 -5.90 16.99 7.28
C GLN A 223 -6.03 15.90 8.36
N ILE A 224 -6.81 14.84 8.09
CA ILE A 224 -6.92 13.68 8.97
C ILE A 224 -5.58 12.94 9.00
N GLU A 225 -4.98 12.67 7.84
CA GLU A 225 -3.66 12.04 7.72
C GLU A 225 -2.60 12.78 8.55
N ASP A 226 -2.54 14.11 8.45
CA ASP A 226 -1.62 14.95 9.22
C ASP A 226 -1.89 14.93 10.73
N ARG A 227 -3.16 14.92 11.15
CA ARG A 227 -3.51 14.84 12.57
C ARG A 227 -3.16 13.47 13.16
N VAL A 228 -3.46 12.41 12.42
CA VAL A 228 -3.11 11.04 12.80
C VAL A 228 -1.60 10.89 12.91
N ALA A 229 -0.82 11.37 11.94
CA ALA A 229 0.63 11.31 11.99
C ALA A 229 1.20 12.03 13.24
N ARG A 230 0.69 13.23 13.56
CA ARG A 230 1.09 13.95 14.78
C ARG A 230 0.69 13.19 16.05
N ARG A 231 -0.53 12.67 16.10
CA ARG A 231 -1.01 11.92 17.26
C ARG A 231 -0.21 10.65 17.49
N MET A 232 0.12 9.93 16.41
CA MET A 232 1.00 8.76 16.47
C MET A 232 2.38 9.13 17.00
N GLN A 233 2.98 10.24 16.51
CA GLN A 233 4.28 10.70 16.96
C GLN A 233 4.28 11.04 18.46
N GLU A 234 3.24 11.73 18.95
CA GLU A 234 3.07 12.03 20.38
C GLU A 234 3.01 10.75 21.25
N LEU A 235 2.26 9.74 20.81
CA LEU A 235 2.15 8.47 21.53
C LEU A 235 3.47 7.70 21.52
N LEU A 236 4.12 7.59 20.36
CA LEU A 236 5.40 6.89 20.23
C LEU A 236 6.55 7.59 20.97
N ASP A 237 6.55 8.92 21.00
CA ASP A 237 7.50 9.69 21.82
C ASP A 237 7.21 9.48 23.32
N GLY A 238 5.95 9.39 23.73
CA GLY A 238 5.55 9.04 25.09
C GLY A 238 6.01 7.64 25.51
N TYR A 239 6.00 6.68 24.59
CA TYR A 239 6.53 5.33 24.82
C TYR A 239 8.06 5.25 24.65
N ARG A 240 8.72 6.33 24.27
CA ARG A 240 10.14 6.36 23.96
C ARG A 240 10.56 5.33 22.93
N ALA A 241 9.72 5.15 21.91
CA ALA A 241 9.90 4.12 20.89
C ALA A 241 11.12 4.30 19.98
N GLY A 242 11.71 5.49 19.93
CA GLY A 242 12.83 5.80 19.03
C GLY A 242 12.45 5.81 17.53
N ILE A 243 11.17 6.00 17.21
CA ILE A 243 10.59 5.93 15.87
C ILE A 243 10.15 7.32 15.43
N VAL A 244 10.27 7.61 14.14
CA VAL A 244 9.72 8.82 13.51
C VAL A 244 8.68 8.43 12.46
N ILE A 245 7.51 9.03 12.55
CA ILE A 245 6.46 8.88 11.55
C ILE A 245 6.74 9.85 10.40
N GLN A 246 6.95 9.32 9.21
CA GLN A 246 7.15 10.08 7.98
C GLN A 246 5.84 10.55 7.38
N GLY A 247 4.77 9.82 7.62
CA GLY A 247 3.42 10.17 7.19
C GLY A 247 2.47 8.97 7.22
N VAL A 248 1.20 9.30 7.21
CA VAL A 248 0.10 8.35 7.09
C VAL A 248 -0.61 8.64 5.78
N ALA A 249 -0.98 7.62 5.04
CA ALA A 249 -1.75 7.75 3.81
C ALA A 249 -2.96 6.83 3.87
N ILE A 250 -4.15 7.38 3.79
CA ILE A 250 -5.39 6.62 3.68
C ILE A 250 -5.47 6.08 2.25
N LYS A 251 -5.55 4.79 2.05
CA LYS A 251 -5.70 4.16 0.72
C LYS A 251 -7.15 4.15 0.30
N GLN A 252 -8.01 3.76 1.22
CA GLN A 252 -9.45 3.59 0.98
C GLN A 252 -10.23 4.05 2.22
N ALA A 253 -11.35 4.73 1.98
CA ALA A 253 -12.29 5.15 3.01
C ALA A 253 -13.70 5.05 2.41
N ASP A 254 -14.39 3.97 2.70
CA ASP A 254 -15.70 3.68 2.14
C ASP A 254 -16.70 3.32 3.25
N PRO A 255 -17.98 3.59 3.05
CA PRO A 255 -19.01 3.02 3.92
C PRO A 255 -19.05 1.49 3.77
N PRO A 256 -19.50 0.74 4.79
CA PRO A 256 -19.64 -0.71 4.68
C PRO A 256 -20.43 -1.15 3.46
N ALA A 257 -20.04 -2.27 2.84
CA ALA A 257 -20.65 -2.77 1.60
C ALA A 257 -22.18 -2.87 1.66
N ALA A 258 -22.72 -3.22 2.83
CA ALA A 258 -24.17 -3.36 3.05
C ALA A 258 -24.98 -2.06 2.86
N VAL A 259 -24.36 -0.89 2.97
CA VAL A 259 -25.04 0.42 2.93
C VAL A 259 -24.55 1.33 1.80
N ILE A 260 -23.61 0.86 0.98
CA ILE A 260 -23.02 1.64 -0.13
C ILE A 260 -24.10 2.21 -1.06
N ASP A 261 -25.10 1.41 -1.44
CA ASP A 261 -26.12 1.84 -2.41
C ASP A 261 -27.04 2.91 -1.81
N ALA A 262 -27.39 2.79 -0.52
CA ALA A 262 -28.15 3.83 0.17
C ALA A 262 -27.37 5.16 0.26
N PHE A 263 -26.06 5.10 0.52
CA PHE A 263 -25.20 6.30 0.53
C PHE A 263 -25.09 6.95 -0.86
N LYS A 264 -24.99 6.16 -1.92
CA LYS A 264 -25.00 6.68 -3.31
C LYS A 264 -26.31 7.40 -3.62
N GLU A 265 -27.45 6.83 -3.21
CA GLU A 265 -28.77 7.45 -3.41
C GLU A 265 -28.91 8.77 -2.65
N VAL A 266 -28.50 8.82 -1.38
CA VAL A 266 -28.48 10.06 -0.59
C VAL A 266 -27.57 11.12 -1.23
N SER A 267 -26.36 10.73 -1.65
CA SER A 267 -25.43 11.64 -2.31
C SER A 267 -25.98 12.18 -3.63
N ALA A 268 -26.62 11.34 -4.44
CA ALA A 268 -27.28 11.74 -5.67
C ALA A 268 -28.46 12.71 -5.40
N ALA A 269 -29.26 12.44 -4.36
CA ALA A 269 -30.35 13.34 -3.95
C ALA A 269 -29.82 14.70 -3.48
N GLN A 270 -28.74 14.74 -2.69
CA GLN A 270 -28.09 15.98 -2.26
C GLN A 270 -27.54 16.78 -3.45
N GLN A 271 -26.88 16.11 -4.40
CA GLN A 271 -26.37 16.76 -5.61
C GLN A 271 -27.50 17.31 -6.48
N THR A 272 -28.61 16.57 -6.58
CA THR A 272 -29.81 17.02 -7.30
C THR A 272 -30.39 18.25 -6.62
N ALA A 273 -30.53 18.25 -5.30
CA ALA A 273 -31.03 19.40 -4.54
C ALA A 273 -30.12 20.63 -4.75
N GLN A 274 -28.82 20.46 -4.67
CA GLN A 274 -27.86 21.56 -4.94
C GLN A 274 -27.97 22.08 -6.37
N THR A 275 -28.19 21.19 -7.34
CA THR A 275 -28.41 21.56 -8.74
C THR A 275 -29.68 22.43 -8.91
N TYR A 276 -30.78 22.08 -8.27
CA TYR A 276 -32.01 22.90 -8.28
C TYR A 276 -31.77 24.28 -7.64
N VAL A 277 -31.05 24.35 -6.53
CA VAL A 277 -30.72 25.64 -5.90
C VAL A 277 -29.86 26.50 -6.84
N ASN A 278 -28.85 25.91 -7.47
CA ASN A 278 -28.00 26.61 -8.42
C ASN A 278 -28.78 27.08 -9.67
N GLN A 279 -29.67 26.24 -10.20
CA GLN A 279 -30.55 26.60 -11.32
C GLN A 279 -31.51 27.74 -10.95
N ALA A 280 -32.11 27.70 -9.76
CA ALA A 280 -32.99 28.76 -9.27
C ALA A 280 -32.23 30.09 -9.12
N ASN A 281 -31.01 30.05 -8.57
CA ASN A 281 -30.17 31.25 -8.44
C ASN A 281 -29.77 31.80 -9.82
N ALA A 282 -29.40 30.92 -10.75
CA ALA A 282 -29.04 31.32 -12.12
C ALA A 282 -30.26 31.95 -12.83
N TYR A 283 -31.47 31.36 -12.69
CA TYR A 283 -32.70 31.90 -13.24
C TYR A 283 -33.03 33.27 -12.64
N ALA A 284 -32.92 33.43 -11.32
CA ALA A 284 -33.14 34.71 -10.65
C ALA A 284 -32.19 35.80 -11.14
N GLN A 285 -30.90 35.47 -11.31
CA GLN A 285 -29.89 36.38 -11.86
C GLN A 285 -30.19 36.73 -13.33
N GLN A 286 -30.56 35.75 -14.14
CA GLN A 286 -30.94 35.94 -15.54
C GLN A 286 -32.17 36.84 -15.67
N LEU A 287 -33.18 36.62 -14.86
CA LEU A 287 -34.41 37.44 -14.83
C LEU A 287 -34.08 38.86 -14.40
N SER A 288 -33.27 39.03 -13.36
CA SER A 288 -32.81 40.34 -12.89
C SER A 288 -31.98 41.09 -13.96
N ALA A 289 -31.06 40.38 -14.62
CA ALA A 289 -30.27 40.96 -15.69
C ALA A 289 -31.13 41.36 -16.91
N LYS A 290 -32.11 40.51 -17.27
CA LYS A 290 -33.08 40.81 -18.34
C LYS A 290 -33.91 42.05 -18.02
N ALA A 291 -34.48 42.12 -16.82
CA ALA A 291 -35.28 43.28 -16.40
C ALA A 291 -34.43 44.58 -16.38
N LYS A 292 -33.18 44.51 -15.88
CA LYS A 292 -32.28 45.67 -15.93
C LYS A 292 -31.94 46.08 -17.38
N GLY A 293 -31.71 45.09 -18.26
CA GLY A 293 -31.46 45.32 -19.67
C GLY A 293 -32.61 45.97 -20.38
N GLU A 294 -33.85 45.50 -20.15
CA GLU A 294 -35.08 46.08 -20.69
C GLU A 294 -35.30 47.51 -20.18
N SER A 295 -35.12 47.73 -18.86
CA SER A 295 -35.19 49.08 -18.28
C SER A 295 -34.16 50.05 -18.91
N ALA A 296 -32.91 49.60 -19.04
CA ALA A 296 -31.88 50.45 -19.65
C ALA A 296 -32.14 50.73 -21.15
N ALA A 297 -32.70 49.72 -21.87
CA ALA A 297 -33.12 49.93 -23.26
C ALA A 297 -34.25 50.92 -23.36
N PHE A 298 -35.27 50.85 -22.47
CA PHE A 298 -36.35 51.82 -22.40
C PHE A 298 -35.83 53.21 -22.07
N ASP A 299 -34.96 53.42 -21.13
CA ASP A 299 -34.38 54.69 -20.75
C ASP A 299 -33.61 55.33 -21.91
N ARG A 300 -32.92 54.57 -22.73
CA ARG A 300 -32.24 55.06 -23.94
C ARG A 300 -33.27 55.53 -24.97
N VAL A 301 -34.27 54.71 -25.27
CA VAL A 301 -35.34 55.06 -26.20
C VAL A 301 -36.09 56.29 -25.71
N TYR A 302 -36.39 56.40 -24.42
CA TYR A 302 -37.04 57.53 -23.81
C TYR A 302 -36.20 58.81 -23.90
N SER A 303 -34.92 58.76 -23.71
CA SER A 303 -34.01 59.91 -23.88
C SER A 303 -34.00 60.41 -25.31
N GLU A 304 -33.95 59.54 -26.31
CA GLU A 304 -34.08 59.92 -27.74
C GLU A 304 -35.45 60.48 -28.08
N TYR A 305 -36.53 59.88 -27.53
CA TYR A 305 -37.87 60.38 -27.71
C TYR A 305 -38.05 61.79 -27.18
N ARG A 306 -37.45 62.15 -26.04
CA ARG A 306 -37.51 63.52 -25.52
C ARG A 306 -36.88 64.58 -26.45
N LEU A 307 -35.86 64.17 -27.22
CA LEU A 307 -35.18 65.07 -28.17
C LEU A 307 -35.94 65.25 -29.48
N ALA A 308 -36.57 64.21 -30.01
CA ALA A 308 -37.27 64.25 -31.30
C ALA A 308 -38.48 63.27 -31.30
N PRO A 309 -39.63 63.65 -30.71
CA PRO A 309 -40.77 62.75 -30.50
C PRO A 309 -41.39 62.17 -31.79
N GLU A 310 -41.52 62.99 -32.82
CA GLU A 310 -42.13 62.57 -34.09
C GLU A 310 -41.30 61.54 -34.85
N VAL A 311 -39.98 61.76 -34.89
CA VAL A 311 -39.04 60.90 -35.61
C VAL A 311 -38.91 59.54 -34.91
N THR A 312 -38.77 59.58 -33.59
CA THR A 312 -38.62 58.36 -32.79
C THR A 312 -39.89 57.49 -32.85
N ARG A 313 -41.09 58.09 -32.80
CA ARG A 313 -42.38 57.37 -32.92
C ARG A 313 -42.53 56.70 -34.29
N ARG A 314 -42.14 57.37 -35.38
CA ARG A 314 -42.18 56.76 -36.74
C ARG A 314 -41.21 55.62 -36.86
N ARG A 315 -39.99 55.79 -36.33
CA ARG A 315 -39.00 54.74 -36.35
C ARG A 315 -39.43 53.50 -35.60
N MET A 316 -39.90 53.65 -34.38
CA MET A 316 -40.44 52.54 -33.59
C MET A 316 -41.64 51.83 -34.30
N TYR A 317 -42.50 52.59 -34.93
CA TYR A 317 -43.58 52.04 -35.72
C TYR A 317 -43.07 51.15 -36.86
N TYR A 318 -42.10 51.65 -37.62
CA TYR A 318 -41.54 50.85 -38.75
C TYR A 318 -40.79 49.65 -38.26
N GLU A 319 -39.97 49.74 -37.17
CA GLU A 319 -39.28 48.61 -36.56
C GLU A 319 -40.25 47.55 -36.06
N THR A 320 -41.35 47.94 -35.39
CA THR A 320 -42.37 47.01 -34.93
C THR A 320 -43.11 46.34 -36.09
N MET A 321 -43.44 47.12 -37.13
CA MET A 321 -44.09 46.59 -38.32
C MET A 321 -43.17 45.62 -39.09
N GLU A 322 -41.89 45.92 -39.18
CA GLU A 322 -40.94 45.03 -39.83
C GLU A 322 -40.81 43.70 -39.05
N GLU A 323 -40.74 43.73 -37.69
CA GLU A 323 -40.71 42.54 -36.86
C GLU A 323 -41.97 41.68 -36.98
N VAL A 324 -43.15 42.32 -37.00
CA VAL A 324 -44.43 41.63 -37.16
C VAL A 324 -44.53 41.02 -38.56
N LEU A 325 -44.14 41.82 -39.58
CA LEU A 325 -44.17 41.33 -40.97
C LEU A 325 -43.14 40.23 -41.23
N ALA A 326 -41.99 40.23 -40.52
CA ALA A 326 -41.00 39.15 -40.65
C ALA A 326 -41.51 37.80 -40.13
N LYS A 327 -42.40 37.82 -39.12
CA LYS A 327 -42.98 36.62 -38.50
C LYS A 327 -44.27 36.15 -39.15
N THR A 328 -44.85 36.94 -40.11
CA THR A 328 -46.12 36.65 -40.74
C THR A 328 -45.91 36.21 -42.18
N ASP A 329 -46.52 35.07 -42.52
CA ASP A 329 -46.56 34.66 -43.94
C ASP A 329 -47.32 35.70 -44.78
N LYS A 330 -46.62 36.29 -45.74
CA LYS A 330 -47.13 37.38 -46.55
C LYS A 330 -47.02 37.03 -48.02
N THR A 331 -48.08 37.32 -48.74
CA THR A 331 -48.15 37.26 -50.22
C THR A 331 -48.27 38.67 -50.75
N ILE A 332 -47.26 39.11 -51.52
CA ILE A 332 -47.30 40.41 -52.19
C ILE A 332 -47.90 40.22 -53.57
N VAL A 333 -48.97 40.94 -53.86
CA VAL A 333 -49.62 40.90 -55.20
C VAL A 333 -49.42 42.27 -55.86
N GLU A 334 -48.65 42.29 -56.93
CA GLU A 334 -48.25 43.53 -57.64
C GLU A 334 -49.24 43.97 -58.73
N THR A 335 -50.21 43.14 -59.09
CA THR A 335 -51.11 43.43 -60.24
C THR A 335 -52.51 43.82 -59.75
N PRO A 336 -53.11 44.94 -60.29
CA PRO A 336 -54.43 45.45 -59.84
C PRO A 336 -55.63 44.60 -60.31
N SER A 337 -55.44 43.49 -61.02
CA SER A 337 -56.50 42.66 -61.60
C SER A 337 -56.58 41.23 -61.02
N VAL A 338 -55.91 40.93 -59.93
CA VAL A 338 -55.90 39.60 -59.28
C VAL A 338 -56.84 39.61 -58.13
N THR A 339 -57.94 38.81 -58.18
CA THR A 339 -58.77 38.52 -57.02
C THR A 339 -58.09 37.54 -56.14
N PRO A 340 -57.68 37.90 -54.88
CA PRO A 340 -56.98 36.99 -54.03
C PRO A 340 -57.95 35.88 -53.56
N TYR A 341 -57.74 34.67 -54.09
CA TYR A 341 -58.34 33.45 -53.60
C TYR A 341 -57.43 32.82 -52.59
N LEU A 342 -57.70 32.93 -51.30
CA LEU A 342 -56.93 32.30 -50.21
C LEU A 342 -57.67 31.03 -49.81
N PRO A 343 -57.22 29.82 -50.18
CA PRO A 343 -57.82 28.59 -49.74
C PRO A 343 -57.37 28.31 -48.25
N LEU A 344 -58.27 28.64 -47.33
CA LEU A 344 -58.11 28.45 -45.89
C LEU A 344 -57.73 26.99 -45.47
N SER A 345 -57.95 26.01 -46.37
CA SER A 345 -57.66 24.61 -46.14
C SER A 345 -56.18 24.27 -46.31
N GLU A 346 -55.41 25.04 -47.09
CA GLU A 346 -53.98 24.82 -47.26
C GLU A 346 -53.12 25.47 -46.18
N LEU A 347 -53.56 26.56 -45.59
CA LEU A 347 -52.88 27.20 -44.45
C LEU A 347 -52.79 26.30 -43.20
N LYS A 348 -53.68 25.31 -43.08
CA LYS A 348 -53.60 24.33 -42.01
C LYS A 348 -52.58 23.20 -42.25
N ARG A 349 -52.16 22.99 -43.47
CA ARG A 349 -51.21 21.90 -43.85
C ARG A 349 -49.75 22.31 -43.78
N SER A 350 -49.43 23.59 -43.80
CA SER A 350 -48.03 24.09 -43.80
C SER A 350 -47.44 24.36 -42.43
N ARG A 351 -48.14 23.97 -41.32
CA ARG A 351 -47.56 24.06 -40.01
C ARG A 351 -46.80 22.77 -39.73
N PRO A 352 -45.46 22.76 -39.80
CA PRO A 352 -44.69 21.60 -39.37
C PRO A 352 -45.01 21.39 -37.87
N ALA A 353 -45.34 20.17 -37.51
CA ALA A 353 -45.48 19.75 -36.13
C ALA A 353 -44.21 20.15 -35.38
N ALA A 354 -44.34 20.98 -34.35
CA ALA A 354 -43.25 21.27 -33.44
C ALA A 354 -42.78 19.92 -32.88
N GLU A 355 -41.55 19.55 -33.27
CA GLU A 355 -40.82 18.39 -32.79
C GLU A 355 -40.74 18.52 -31.27
N ALA A 356 -41.45 17.67 -30.56
CA ALA A 356 -41.28 17.52 -29.12
C ALA A 356 -39.90 16.96 -28.85
N VAL A 357 -39.00 17.81 -28.36
CA VAL A 357 -37.69 17.39 -27.83
C VAL A 357 -37.95 16.67 -26.52
N PRO A 358 -37.38 15.45 -26.31
CA PRO A 358 -37.54 14.63 -25.12
C PRO A 358 -36.91 15.22 -23.84
#